data_f87f6562956d538b0e3b004a11705234
#
_entry.id   f87f6562956d538b0e3b004a11705234
#
_cell.length_a   1.000
_cell.length_b   1.000
_cell.length_c   1.000
_cell.angle_alpha   90.00
_cell.angle_beta   90.00
_cell.angle_gamma   90.00
#
_symmetry.space_group_name_H-M   'P 1'
#
loop_
_entity.id
_entity.type
_entity.pdbx_description
1 polymer ?
#
loop_
_entity_poly.entity_id
_entity_poly.type
_entity_poly.pdbx_seq_one_letter_code
_entity_poly.pdbx_strand_id
1 'polypeptide(L)'
;GPNRIGQGIEFDYCCVHGVLAASECGYETIMINCNPETVSTDFDVADKLYFEPVFWEHIYDIIQHEKPEGVIVQLGGQTALKLAEKLDRHGVKIIGTTYKSLDLAEDRGSFSELLKKNNIPYPEFGVAETADQALKLSDSLNFPILVRPSYVLGGQGMKIVINKEDLEAHVVDLLQKIPNNKLLLDHYLDGAIEAEADAICDGKKVQIIGIMEHIEPCGIHSGDSNATLPPFNLGDFVMQQIKDHTNKIALALNTVGLINIQFAIKNDIVY
;
A
#
# COMPACT_ATOMS: atom_id res chain seq x y z
N GLY A 1 -14.25 -12.27 8.11
CA GLY A 1 -13.43 -11.27 8.68
C GLY A 1 -12.00 -11.47 8.36
N PRO A 2 -11.23 -10.55 8.74
CA PRO A 2 -9.81 -10.61 8.50
C PRO A 2 -9.18 -11.85 9.16
N ASN A 3 -8.03 -12.24 8.68
CA ASN A 3 -7.26 -13.35 9.24
C ASN A 3 -6.50 -12.97 10.54
N ARG A 4 -6.67 -11.75 11.02
CA ARG A 4 -6.12 -11.27 12.31
C ARG A 4 -6.88 -10.07 12.84
N ILE A 5 -6.84 -9.86 14.17
CA ILE A 5 -7.42 -8.68 14.83
C ILE A 5 -6.79 -7.39 14.26
N GLY A 6 -7.62 -6.38 14.00
CA GLY A 6 -7.23 -5.07 13.49
C GLY A 6 -7.11 -4.99 11.97
N GLN A 7 -7.34 -6.05 11.24
CA GLN A 7 -7.46 -6.01 9.78
C GLN A 7 -8.91 -5.64 9.39
N GLY A 8 -9.09 -4.84 8.34
CA GLY A 8 -10.41 -4.43 7.88
C GLY A 8 -11.23 -5.57 7.27
N ILE A 9 -12.55 -5.49 7.39
CA ILE A 9 -13.48 -6.51 6.87
C ILE A 9 -13.49 -6.56 5.33
N GLU A 10 -13.10 -5.49 4.67
CA GLU A 10 -13.01 -5.39 3.21
C GLU A 10 -12.11 -6.47 2.60
N PHE A 11 -11.05 -6.88 3.30
CA PHE A 11 -10.16 -7.94 2.82
C PHE A 11 -10.86 -9.30 2.77
N ASP A 12 -11.74 -9.59 3.71
CA ASP A 12 -12.54 -10.81 3.66
C ASP A 12 -13.57 -10.77 2.52
N TYR A 13 -14.24 -9.64 2.38
CA TYR A 13 -15.17 -9.39 1.28
C TYR A 13 -14.50 -9.56 -0.09
N CYS A 14 -13.31 -8.99 -0.28
CA CYS A 14 -12.53 -9.18 -1.50
C CYS A 14 -12.17 -10.65 -1.75
N CYS A 15 -11.80 -11.39 -0.69
CA CYS A 15 -11.51 -12.83 -0.79
C CYS A 15 -12.73 -13.63 -1.25
N VAL A 16 -13.90 -13.39 -0.65
CA VAL A 16 -15.15 -14.06 -1.04
C VAL A 16 -15.48 -13.81 -2.50
N HIS A 17 -15.45 -12.56 -2.95
CA HIS A 17 -15.70 -12.22 -4.35
C HIS A 17 -14.64 -12.77 -5.30
N GLY A 18 -13.39 -12.83 -4.87
CA GLY A 18 -12.31 -13.48 -5.63
C GLY A 18 -12.55 -14.97 -5.84
N VAL A 19 -13.01 -15.66 -4.79
CA VAL A 19 -13.40 -17.10 -4.87
C VAL A 19 -14.56 -17.28 -5.82
N LEU A 20 -15.65 -16.51 -5.65
CA LEU A 20 -16.83 -16.61 -6.50
C LEU A 20 -16.48 -16.37 -7.98
N ALA A 21 -15.70 -15.33 -8.28
CA ALA A 21 -15.26 -15.02 -9.63
C ALA A 21 -14.38 -16.15 -10.23
N ALA A 22 -13.50 -16.75 -9.45
CA ALA A 22 -12.67 -17.87 -9.90
C ALA A 22 -13.53 -19.11 -10.19
N SER A 23 -14.50 -19.40 -9.33
CA SER A 23 -15.47 -20.48 -9.53
C SER A 23 -16.32 -20.28 -10.80
N GLU A 24 -16.82 -19.05 -11.03
CA GLU A 24 -17.55 -18.70 -12.26
C GLU A 24 -16.68 -18.88 -13.52
N CYS A 25 -15.37 -18.72 -13.40
CA CYS A 25 -14.42 -19.02 -14.48
C CYS A 25 -14.07 -20.50 -14.63
N GLY A 26 -14.66 -21.39 -13.81
CA GLY A 26 -14.47 -22.83 -13.88
C GLY A 26 -13.25 -23.37 -13.14
N TYR A 27 -12.67 -22.59 -12.23
CA TYR A 27 -11.56 -23.03 -11.37
C TYR A 27 -12.08 -23.67 -10.09
N GLU A 28 -11.41 -24.74 -9.63
CA GLU A 28 -11.53 -25.22 -8.26
C GLU A 28 -10.85 -24.21 -7.32
N THR A 29 -11.54 -23.85 -6.25
CA THR A 29 -11.13 -22.78 -5.35
C THR A 29 -10.73 -23.34 -3.99
N ILE A 30 -9.61 -22.82 -3.44
CA ILE A 30 -9.08 -23.22 -2.15
C ILE A 30 -8.92 -21.95 -1.29
N MET A 31 -9.63 -21.91 -0.16
CA MET A 31 -9.51 -20.84 0.83
C MET A 31 -8.64 -21.29 2.00
N ILE A 32 -7.77 -20.40 2.45
CA ILE A 32 -6.95 -20.60 3.66
C ILE A 32 -7.15 -19.41 4.59
N ASN A 33 -7.71 -19.65 5.76
CA ASN A 33 -7.90 -18.65 6.80
C ASN A 33 -8.05 -19.32 8.16
N CYS A 34 -7.47 -18.75 9.21
CA CYS A 34 -7.57 -19.27 10.58
C CYS A 34 -8.72 -18.67 11.40
N ASN A 35 -9.50 -17.76 10.83
CA ASN A 35 -10.62 -17.12 11.52
C ASN A 35 -11.93 -17.87 11.20
N PRO A 36 -12.54 -18.59 12.15
CA PRO A 36 -13.77 -19.31 11.89
C PRO A 36 -15.02 -18.40 11.85
N GLU A 37 -14.89 -17.14 12.24
CA GLU A 37 -16.01 -16.21 12.34
C GLU A 37 -16.01 -15.18 11.21
N THR A 38 -15.81 -15.67 9.98
CA THR A 38 -15.79 -14.80 8.81
C THR A 38 -16.37 -15.49 7.59
N VAL A 39 -16.92 -14.71 6.66
CA VAL A 39 -17.65 -15.23 5.50
C VAL A 39 -16.77 -16.07 4.58
N SER A 40 -15.48 -15.70 4.40
CA SER A 40 -14.58 -16.49 3.55
C SER A 40 -14.32 -17.90 4.05
N THR A 41 -14.64 -18.20 5.31
CA THR A 41 -14.54 -19.53 5.92
C THR A 41 -15.88 -20.25 6.06
N ASP A 42 -16.94 -19.72 5.50
CA ASP A 42 -18.21 -20.44 5.39
C ASP A 42 -18.05 -21.63 4.42
N PHE A 43 -18.69 -22.74 4.77
CA PHE A 43 -18.49 -24.03 4.09
C PHE A 43 -18.94 -24.05 2.62
N ASP A 44 -19.73 -23.07 2.21
CA ASP A 44 -20.31 -22.96 0.86
C ASP A 44 -19.64 -21.87 -0.01
N VAL A 45 -18.56 -21.26 0.48
CA VAL A 45 -17.85 -20.19 -0.26
C VAL A 45 -16.81 -20.78 -1.22
N ALA A 46 -15.93 -21.64 -0.75
CA ALA A 46 -14.88 -22.26 -1.55
C ALA A 46 -15.06 -23.77 -1.65
N ASP A 47 -14.54 -24.39 -2.73
CA ASP A 47 -14.59 -25.84 -2.90
C ASP A 47 -13.80 -26.58 -1.81
N LYS A 48 -12.70 -25.98 -1.34
CA LYS A 48 -11.87 -26.49 -0.24
C LYS A 48 -11.54 -25.39 0.74
N LEU A 49 -11.60 -25.71 2.02
CA LEU A 49 -11.27 -24.79 3.11
C LEU A 49 -10.23 -25.41 4.04
N TYR A 50 -9.15 -24.66 4.28
CA TYR A 50 -8.12 -24.97 5.24
C TYR A 50 -8.15 -23.97 6.39
N PHE A 51 -8.46 -24.44 7.60
CA PHE A 51 -8.37 -23.64 8.83
C PHE A 51 -6.93 -23.67 9.37
N GLU A 52 -6.03 -22.98 8.72
CA GLU A 52 -4.62 -22.94 9.09
C GLU A 52 -4.14 -21.51 9.24
N PRO A 53 -3.15 -21.28 10.13
CA PRO A 53 -2.50 -19.97 10.21
C PRO A 53 -1.88 -19.58 8.88
N VAL A 54 -2.02 -18.30 8.52
CA VAL A 54 -1.45 -17.76 7.28
C VAL A 54 0.06 -17.50 7.48
N PHE A 55 0.80 -18.56 7.86
CA PHE A 55 2.26 -18.60 7.97
C PHE A 55 2.85 -19.44 6.85
N TRP A 56 4.08 -19.12 6.50
CA TRP A 56 4.76 -19.74 5.36
C TRP A 56 4.72 -21.27 5.37
N GLU A 57 5.03 -21.86 6.51
CA GLU A 57 5.15 -23.31 6.66
C GLU A 57 3.84 -24.03 6.32
N HIS A 58 2.73 -23.55 6.89
CA HIS A 58 1.39 -24.12 6.64
C HIS A 58 0.95 -23.90 5.18
N ILE A 59 1.14 -22.66 4.67
CA ILE A 59 0.78 -22.34 3.28
C ILE A 59 1.56 -23.18 2.29
N TYR A 60 2.86 -23.35 2.52
CA TYR A 60 3.72 -24.12 1.63
C TYR A 60 3.35 -25.62 1.62
N ASP A 61 3.05 -26.20 2.78
CA ASP A 61 2.60 -27.59 2.89
C ASP A 61 1.29 -27.81 2.13
N ILE A 62 0.32 -26.89 2.26
CA ILE A 62 -0.94 -26.94 1.51
C ILE A 62 -0.68 -26.83 0.00
N ILE A 63 0.20 -25.92 -0.44
CA ILE A 63 0.57 -25.79 -1.85
C ILE A 63 1.22 -27.08 -2.38
N GLN A 64 2.10 -27.72 -1.62
CA GLN A 64 2.72 -28.98 -2.02
C GLN A 64 1.71 -30.14 -2.10
N HIS A 65 0.70 -30.12 -1.24
CA HIS A 65 -0.37 -31.11 -1.23
C HIS A 65 -1.35 -30.93 -2.39
N GLU A 66 -1.89 -29.73 -2.54
CA GLU A 66 -2.95 -29.40 -3.49
C GLU A 66 -2.43 -29.13 -4.91
N LYS A 67 -1.19 -28.65 -5.03
CA LYS A 67 -0.54 -28.29 -6.31
C LYS A 67 -1.42 -27.36 -7.16
N PRO A 68 -1.86 -26.23 -6.59
CA PRO A 68 -2.75 -25.31 -7.30
C PRO A 68 -2.06 -24.70 -8.53
N GLU A 69 -2.85 -24.21 -9.48
CA GLU A 69 -2.32 -23.49 -10.64
C GLU A 69 -1.58 -22.20 -10.23
N GLY A 70 -1.98 -21.59 -9.13
CA GLY A 70 -1.34 -20.43 -8.55
C GLY A 70 -2.04 -19.93 -7.29
N VAL A 71 -1.51 -18.86 -6.70
CA VAL A 71 -1.98 -18.28 -5.44
C VAL A 71 -2.31 -16.80 -5.62
N ILE A 72 -3.47 -16.37 -5.15
CA ILE A 72 -3.86 -14.95 -5.08
C ILE A 72 -3.49 -14.42 -3.70
N VAL A 73 -2.61 -13.43 -3.63
CA VAL A 73 -2.16 -12.81 -2.38
C VAL A 73 -2.75 -11.41 -2.14
N GLN A 74 -3.09 -10.67 -3.21
CA GLN A 74 -3.52 -9.27 -3.12
C GLN A 74 -4.80 -9.09 -2.30
N LEU A 75 -5.75 -10.02 -2.42
CA LEU A 75 -7.05 -9.90 -1.76
C LEU A 75 -7.01 -10.18 -0.26
N GLY A 76 -5.95 -10.83 0.23
CA GLY A 76 -5.78 -11.19 1.64
C GLY A 76 -5.11 -10.12 2.53
N GLY A 77 -4.89 -8.92 1.99
CA GLY A 77 -4.24 -7.81 2.70
C GLY A 77 -2.78 -8.08 3.07
N GLN A 78 -2.23 -7.28 3.97
CA GLN A 78 -0.80 -7.30 4.34
C GLN A 78 -0.31 -8.65 4.86
N THR A 79 -1.17 -9.46 5.47
CA THR A 79 -0.78 -10.79 5.96
C THR A 79 -0.45 -11.74 4.81
N ALA A 80 -1.27 -11.76 3.77
CA ALA A 80 -1.03 -12.58 2.58
C ALA A 80 0.10 -12.00 1.71
N LEU A 81 0.16 -10.67 1.55
CA LEU A 81 1.21 -10.00 0.78
C LEU A 81 2.62 -10.29 1.29
N LYS A 82 2.82 -10.43 2.60
CA LYS A 82 4.10 -10.84 3.20
C LYS A 82 4.60 -12.21 2.78
N LEU A 83 3.75 -13.04 2.20
CA LEU A 83 4.14 -14.35 1.66
C LEU A 83 4.65 -14.25 0.22
N ALA A 84 4.41 -13.15 -0.49
CA ALA A 84 4.69 -13.02 -1.92
C ALA A 84 6.16 -13.29 -2.26
N GLU A 85 7.10 -12.77 -1.46
CA GLU A 85 8.54 -13.02 -1.66
C GLU A 85 8.89 -14.52 -1.56
N LYS A 86 8.38 -15.19 -0.53
CA LYS A 86 8.66 -16.61 -0.31
C LYS A 86 8.00 -17.48 -1.40
N LEU A 87 6.80 -17.12 -1.83
CA LEU A 87 6.11 -17.80 -2.94
C LEU A 87 6.93 -17.70 -4.23
N ASP A 88 7.35 -16.49 -4.60
CA ASP A 88 8.15 -16.24 -5.79
C ASP A 88 9.49 -17.00 -5.75
N ARG A 89 10.23 -16.95 -4.64
CA ARG A 89 11.49 -17.66 -4.44
C ARG A 89 11.37 -19.19 -4.56
N HIS A 90 10.20 -19.75 -4.25
CA HIS A 90 9.94 -21.18 -4.36
C HIS A 90 9.24 -21.57 -5.67
N GLY A 91 9.16 -20.64 -6.63
CA GLY A 91 8.59 -20.89 -7.95
C GLY A 91 7.08 -21.08 -7.96
N VAL A 92 6.39 -20.63 -6.91
CA VAL A 92 4.93 -20.66 -6.85
C VAL A 92 4.36 -19.49 -7.64
N LYS A 93 3.51 -19.77 -8.62
CA LYS A 93 2.89 -18.74 -9.45
C LYS A 93 1.96 -17.86 -8.63
N ILE A 94 2.21 -16.57 -8.60
CA ILE A 94 1.29 -15.57 -8.06
C ILE A 94 0.32 -15.16 -9.18
N ILE A 95 -0.99 -15.33 -8.94
CA ILE A 95 -2.05 -14.88 -9.85
C ILE A 95 -2.38 -13.44 -9.50
N GLY A 96 -2.26 -12.55 -10.49
CA GLY A 96 -2.41 -11.11 -10.31
C GLY A 96 -1.07 -10.37 -10.47
N THR A 97 -0.87 -9.32 -9.70
CA THR A 97 0.38 -8.53 -9.71
C THR A 97 1.54 -9.37 -9.16
N THR A 98 2.67 -9.40 -9.88
CA THR A 98 3.84 -10.21 -9.52
C THR A 98 4.54 -9.67 -8.27
N TYR A 99 5.29 -10.54 -7.56
CA TYR A 99 6.11 -10.12 -6.43
C TYR A 99 7.05 -8.96 -6.80
N LYS A 100 7.71 -9.01 -7.95
CA LYS A 100 8.59 -7.93 -8.42
C LYS A 100 7.89 -6.58 -8.50
N SER A 101 6.65 -6.55 -8.92
CA SER A 101 5.86 -5.31 -9.01
C SER A 101 5.38 -4.84 -7.64
N LEU A 102 5.05 -5.76 -6.75
CA LEU A 102 4.70 -5.46 -5.36
C LEU A 102 5.90 -4.87 -4.61
N ASP A 103 7.06 -5.49 -4.72
CA ASP A 103 8.32 -5.04 -4.12
C ASP A 103 8.73 -3.65 -4.63
N LEU A 104 8.60 -3.41 -5.94
CA LEU A 104 8.83 -2.11 -6.56
C LEU A 104 7.89 -1.02 -6.02
N ALA A 105 6.64 -1.36 -5.75
CA ALA A 105 5.66 -0.41 -5.19
C ALA A 105 5.90 -0.13 -3.70
N GLU A 106 6.41 -1.11 -2.94
CA GLU A 106 6.69 -0.96 -1.51
C GLU A 106 8.05 -0.29 -1.23
N ASP A 107 9.05 -0.50 -2.10
CA ASP A 107 10.35 0.15 -1.95
C ASP A 107 10.30 1.60 -2.41
N ARG A 108 10.41 2.51 -1.42
CA ARG A 108 10.26 3.95 -1.66
C ARG A 108 11.27 4.52 -2.67
N GLY A 109 12.49 4.02 -2.65
CA GLY A 109 13.54 4.47 -3.57
C GLY A 109 13.21 4.08 -5.01
N SER A 110 12.92 2.81 -5.22
CA SER A 110 12.54 2.26 -6.52
C SER A 110 11.24 2.87 -7.06
N PHE A 111 10.26 3.09 -6.17
CA PHE A 111 8.99 3.72 -6.55
C PHE A 111 9.19 5.18 -6.97
N SER A 112 10.00 5.95 -6.23
CA SER A 112 10.29 7.34 -6.62
C SER A 112 11.03 7.45 -7.95
N GLU A 113 11.93 6.50 -8.26
CA GLU A 113 12.55 6.44 -9.58
C GLU A 113 11.54 6.11 -10.69
N LEU A 114 10.58 5.24 -10.42
CA LEU A 114 9.46 4.96 -11.33
C LEU A 114 8.65 6.22 -11.59
N LEU A 115 8.27 6.98 -10.54
CA LEU A 115 7.54 8.23 -10.66
C LEU A 115 8.32 9.25 -11.49
N LYS A 116 9.62 9.41 -11.21
CA LYS A 116 10.52 10.30 -11.95
C LYS A 116 10.60 9.96 -13.43
N LYS A 117 10.74 8.68 -13.78
CA LYS A 117 10.77 8.20 -15.17
C LYS A 117 9.48 8.49 -15.92
N ASN A 118 8.35 8.54 -15.21
CA ASN A 118 7.04 8.81 -15.78
C ASN A 118 6.63 10.29 -15.70
N ASN A 119 7.54 11.18 -15.26
CA ASN A 119 7.29 12.60 -15.03
C ASN A 119 6.08 12.86 -14.11
N ILE A 120 6.01 12.09 -13.02
CA ILE A 120 4.99 12.24 -11.98
C ILE A 120 5.66 12.92 -10.79
N PRO A 121 5.14 14.05 -10.30
CA PRO A 121 5.64 14.70 -9.11
C PRO A 121 5.52 13.79 -7.88
N TYR A 122 6.45 13.89 -6.96
CA TYR A 122 6.38 13.24 -5.64
C TYR A 122 7.07 14.12 -4.61
N PRO A 123 6.69 14.07 -3.33
CA PRO A 123 7.35 14.83 -2.29
C PRO A 123 8.83 14.42 -2.18
N GLU A 124 9.72 15.39 -2.14
CA GLU A 124 11.14 15.13 -1.92
C GLU A 124 11.33 14.45 -0.57
N PHE A 125 12.21 13.48 -0.51
CA PHE A 125 12.50 12.73 0.70
C PHE A 125 13.98 12.36 0.81
N GLY A 126 14.40 12.00 2.01
CA GLY A 126 15.72 11.45 2.27
C GLY A 126 15.72 10.47 3.42
N VAL A 127 16.79 9.69 3.52
CA VAL A 127 16.99 8.71 4.60
C VAL A 127 18.18 9.13 5.43
N ALA A 128 18.01 9.13 6.75
CA ALA A 128 19.08 9.43 7.71
C ALA A 128 19.19 8.31 8.75
N GLU A 129 20.43 7.98 9.12
CA GLU A 129 20.76 7.02 10.18
C GLU A 129 21.37 7.74 11.38
N THR A 130 21.69 9.03 11.23
CA THR A 130 22.27 9.89 12.27
C THR A 130 21.63 11.27 12.26
N ALA A 131 21.74 11.98 13.39
CA ALA A 131 21.25 13.35 13.49
C ALA A 131 21.96 14.30 12.49
N ASP A 132 23.26 14.16 12.31
CA ASP A 132 24.04 14.96 11.35
C ASP A 132 23.57 14.74 9.91
N GLN A 133 23.22 13.50 9.53
CA GLN A 133 22.65 13.21 8.23
C GLN A 133 21.27 13.84 8.06
N ALA A 134 20.42 13.78 9.08
CA ALA A 134 19.09 14.38 9.07
C ALA A 134 19.17 15.91 8.91
N LEU A 135 20.07 16.58 9.64
CA LEU A 135 20.29 18.01 9.53
C LEU A 135 20.80 18.42 8.13
N LYS A 136 21.72 17.67 7.54
CA LYS A 136 22.17 17.92 6.17
C LYS A 136 21.05 17.76 5.14
N LEU A 137 20.23 16.73 5.30
CA LEU A 137 19.07 16.50 4.41
C LEU A 137 18.04 17.64 4.51
N SER A 138 17.83 18.20 5.69
CA SER A 138 16.88 19.29 5.87
C SER A 138 17.22 20.55 5.08
N ASP A 139 18.49 20.74 4.70
CA ASP A 139 18.90 21.87 3.86
C ASP A 139 18.34 21.78 2.42
N SER A 140 18.10 20.57 1.94
CA SER A 140 17.54 20.31 0.60
C SER A 140 16.01 20.11 0.61
N LEU A 141 15.46 19.56 1.70
CA LEU A 141 14.04 19.19 1.75
C LEU A 141 13.09 20.36 2.03
N ASN A 142 13.59 21.46 2.60
CA ASN A 142 12.78 22.58 3.10
C ASN A 142 11.78 22.19 4.20
N PHE A 143 11.54 23.09 5.13
CA PHE A 143 10.54 22.88 6.18
C PHE A 143 9.14 23.29 5.72
N PRO A 144 8.07 22.68 6.27
CA PRO A 144 8.08 21.65 7.31
C PRO A 144 8.50 20.26 6.77
N ILE A 145 9.08 19.43 7.65
CA ILE A 145 9.53 18.09 7.33
C ILE A 145 8.77 17.08 8.20
N LEU A 146 8.26 16.02 7.59
CA LEU A 146 7.73 14.87 8.30
C LEU A 146 8.87 13.89 8.58
N VAL A 147 9.13 13.64 9.85
CA VAL A 147 10.11 12.63 10.29
C VAL A 147 9.38 11.39 10.72
N ARG A 148 9.79 10.22 10.22
CA ARG A 148 9.22 8.93 10.57
C ARG A 148 10.25 7.82 10.60
N PRO A 149 10.21 6.90 11.57
CA PRO A 149 11.04 5.69 11.55
C PRO A 149 10.62 4.75 10.41
N SER A 150 11.59 4.06 9.79
CA SER A 150 11.32 3.16 8.65
C SER A 150 10.53 1.90 9.02
N TYR A 151 10.59 1.45 10.26
CA TYR A 151 10.02 0.16 10.70
C TYR A 151 9.16 0.30 11.96
N VAL A 152 8.12 1.14 11.91
CA VAL A 152 7.16 1.25 13.02
C VAL A 152 5.73 1.03 12.52
N LEU A 153 4.92 0.39 13.37
CA LEU A 153 3.50 0.18 13.12
C LEU A 153 2.69 1.38 13.67
N GLY A 154 1.68 1.81 12.93
CA GLY A 154 0.68 2.77 13.42
C GLY A 154 1.21 4.20 13.63
N GLY A 155 2.20 4.64 12.85
CA GLY A 155 2.66 6.04 12.89
C GLY A 155 3.43 6.42 14.16
N GLN A 156 3.84 5.45 14.98
CA GLN A 156 4.56 5.71 16.23
C GLN A 156 5.88 6.41 15.95
N GLY A 157 6.12 7.53 16.65
CA GLY A 157 7.32 8.35 16.46
C GLY A 157 7.31 9.26 15.25
N MET A 158 6.20 9.35 14.51
CA MET A 158 6.03 10.35 13.45
C MET A 158 5.83 11.73 14.04
N LYS A 159 6.51 12.73 13.48
CA LYS A 159 6.36 14.14 13.86
C LYS A 159 6.65 15.04 12.68
N ILE A 160 5.82 16.09 12.53
CA ILE A 160 6.09 17.22 11.65
C ILE A 160 6.97 18.20 12.42
N VAL A 161 8.13 18.52 11.86
CA VAL A 161 9.10 19.47 12.42
C VAL A 161 9.16 20.70 11.53
N ILE A 162 9.29 21.87 12.16
CA ILE A 162 9.16 23.17 11.46
C ILE A 162 10.49 23.95 11.34
N ASN A 163 11.53 23.50 12.02
CA ASN A 163 12.87 24.09 11.99
C ASN A 163 13.95 23.05 12.34
N LYS A 164 15.23 23.47 12.23
CA LYS A 164 16.37 22.58 12.49
C LYS A 164 16.49 22.15 13.94
N GLU A 165 16.19 23.04 14.88
CA GLU A 165 16.27 22.77 16.30
C GLU A 165 15.26 21.69 16.73
N ASP A 166 14.04 21.79 16.22
CA ASP A 166 12.98 20.81 16.45
C ASP A 166 13.30 19.46 15.78
N LEU A 167 13.89 19.50 14.58
CA LEU A 167 14.37 18.31 13.86
C LEU A 167 15.46 17.58 14.68
N GLU A 168 16.49 18.30 15.12
CA GLU A 168 17.61 17.73 15.86
C GLU A 168 17.13 17.06 17.15
N ALA A 169 16.33 17.79 17.94
CA ALA A 169 15.79 17.31 19.20
C ALA A 169 14.97 16.03 18.99
N HIS A 170 14.10 16.00 17.97
CA HIS A 170 13.25 14.85 17.69
C HIS A 170 14.03 13.65 17.16
N VAL A 171 14.99 13.85 16.26
CA VAL A 171 15.83 12.80 15.70
C VAL A 171 16.70 12.15 16.79
N VAL A 172 17.30 12.95 17.67
CA VAL A 172 18.11 12.44 18.80
C VAL A 172 17.23 11.58 19.72
N ASP A 173 16.05 12.04 20.09
CA ASP A 173 15.11 11.29 20.94
C ASP A 173 14.69 9.97 20.27
N LEU A 174 14.39 9.99 18.97
CA LEU A 174 14.03 8.77 18.22
C LEU A 174 15.16 7.75 18.15
N LEU A 175 16.38 8.18 17.82
CA LEU A 175 17.53 7.28 17.70
C LEU A 175 17.94 6.69 19.05
N GLN A 176 17.67 7.39 20.17
CA GLN A 176 17.86 6.83 21.51
C GLN A 176 16.84 5.75 21.85
N LYS A 177 15.58 5.95 21.45
CA LYS A 177 14.48 4.99 21.70
C LYS A 177 14.52 3.78 20.78
N ILE A 178 14.96 3.97 19.56
CA ILE A 178 14.96 2.95 18.50
C ILE A 178 16.35 2.96 17.82
N PRO A 179 17.39 2.41 18.49
CA PRO A 179 18.74 2.40 17.95
C PRO A 179 18.81 1.55 16.66
N ASN A 180 19.65 1.96 15.74
CA ASN A 180 19.86 1.31 14.44
C ASN A 180 18.65 1.37 13.48
N ASN A 181 17.67 2.22 13.74
CA ASN A 181 16.58 2.45 12.80
C ASN A 181 16.95 3.54 11.79
N LYS A 182 16.49 3.37 10.55
CA LYS A 182 16.56 4.42 9.54
C LYS A 182 15.39 5.36 9.72
N LEU A 183 15.66 6.64 9.62
CA LEU A 183 14.65 7.70 9.66
C LEU A 183 14.38 8.18 8.24
N LEU A 184 13.12 8.25 7.89
CA LEU A 184 12.65 8.88 6.66
C LEU A 184 12.29 10.33 6.97
N LEU A 185 12.80 11.25 6.18
CA LEU A 185 12.48 12.67 6.22
C LEU A 185 11.79 13.00 4.90
N ASP A 186 10.57 13.46 4.98
CA ASP A 186 9.76 13.84 3.82
C ASP A 186 9.46 15.33 3.88
N HIS A 187 9.58 16.04 2.74
CA HIS A 187 8.99 17.37 2.64
C HIS A 187 7.48 17.26 2.89
N TYR A 188 6.99 17.94 3.94
CA TYR A 188 5.58 17.90 4.31
C TYR A 188 4.78 18.92 3.49
N LEU A 189 3.80 18.47 2.76
CA LEU A 189 2.92 19.31 1.94
C LEU A 189 1.80 19.92 2.82
N ASP A 190 2.17 20.88 3.64
CA ASP A 190 1.22 21.53 4.57
C ASP A 190 0.01 22.11 3.83
N GLY A 191 -1.20 21.80 4.31
CA GLY A 191 -2.46 22.24 3.70
C GLY A 191 -2.76 21.59 2.35
N ALA A 192 -2.11 20.46 2.00
CA ALA A 192 -2.51 19.67 0.84
C ALA A 192 -3.87 19.00 1.06
N ILE A 193 -4.61 18.83 -0.02
CA ILE A 193 -5.81 17.99 -0.07
C ILE A 193 -5.36 16.56 -0.37
N GLU A 194 -5.95 15.58 0.29
CA GLU A 194 -5.71 14.17 -0.01
C GLU A 194 -6.81 13.62 -0.90
N ALA A 195 -6.44 12.83 -1.89
CA ALA A 195 -7.36 12.09 -2.73
C ALA A 195 -6.84 10.68 -3.01
N GLU A 196 -7.75 9.77 -3.26
CA GLU A 196 -7.45 8.39 -3.63
C GLU A 196 -8.07 8.05 -4.97
N ALA A 197 -7.37 7.24 -5.75
CA ALA A 197 -7.91 6.65 -6.98
C ALA A 197 -7.86 5.13 -6.89
N ASP A 198 -9.04 4.51 -7.04
CA ASP A 198 -9.17 3.07 -7.19
C ASP A 198 -9.31 2.68 -8.65
N ALA A 199 -8.52 1.70 -9.06
CA ALA A 199 -8.53 1.24 -10.44
C ALA A 199 -8.34 -0.29 -10.54
N ILE A 200 -8.80 -0.84 -11.66
CA ILE A 200 -8.51 -2.20 -12.09
C ILE A 200 -7.62 -2.14 -13.33
N CYS A 201 -6.61 -3.00 -13.38
CA CYS A 201 -5.72 -3.12 -14.53
C CYS A 201 -5.58 -4.59 -14.95
N ASP A 202 -5.54 -4.84 -16.26
CA ASP A 202 -5.30 -6.16 -16.85
C ASP A 202 -3.85 -6.34 -17.35
N GLY A 203 -2.96 -5.43 -16.95
CA GLY A 203 -1.58 -5.33 -17.43
C GLY A 203 -1.42 -4.52 -18.72
N LYS A 204 -2.51 -4.10 -19.38
CA LYS A 204 -2.51 -3.33 -20.63
C LYS A 204 -3.44 -2.14 -20.60
N LYS A 205 -4.59 -2.29 -19.95
CA LYS A 205 -5.63 -1.26 -19.84
C LYS A 205 -5.93 -1.03 -18.38
N VAL A 206 -6.13 0.24 -18.03
CA VAL A 206 -6.51 0.67 -16.69
C VAL A 206 -7.94 1.20 -16.74
N GLN A 207 -8.78 0.72 -15.87
CA GLN A 207 -10.12 1.24 -15.65
C GLN A 207 -10.17 1.86 -14.25
N ILE A 208 -10.21 3.18 -14.17
CA ILE A 208 -10.43 3.90 -12.92
C ILE A 208 -11.89 3.70 -12.52
N ILE A 209 -12.13 3.18 -11.33
CA ILE A 209 -13.45 2.87 -10.78
C ILE A 209 -14.00 4.10 -10.07
N GLY A 210 -13.16 4.77 -9.29
CA GLY A 210 -13.52 5.95 -8.53
C GLY A 210 -12.33 6.79 -8.15
N ILE A 211 -12.58 8.08 -7.93
CA ILE A 211 -11.63 9.00 -7.29
C ILE A 211 -12.38 9.58 -6.10
N MET A 212 -11.80 9.48 -4.91
CA MET A 212 -12.34 9.99 -3.65
C MET A 212 -11.50 11.16 -3.18
N GLU A 213 -12.14 12.18 -2.64
CA GLU A 213 -11.49 13.30 -1.94
C GLU A 213 -11.70 13.15 -0.45
N HIS A 214 -10.61 13.25 0.34
CA HIS A 214 -10.68 13.23 1.79
C HIS A 214 -11.13 14.58 2.34
N ILE A 215 -11.93 14.54 3.39
CA ILE A 215 -12.41 15.76 4.08
C ILE A 215 -11.38 16.22 5.10
N GLU A 216 -10.72 15.29 5.79
CA GLU A 216 -9.69 15.56 6.76
C GLU A 216 -8.39 16.00 6.08
N PRO A 217 -7.54 16.76 6.79
CA PRO A 217 -6.25 17.21 6.27
C PRO A 217 -5.36 16.03 5.83
N CYS A 218 -4.56 16.26 4.79
CA CYS A 218 -3.57 15.30 4.30
C CYS A 218 -2.66 14.80 5.43
N GLY A 219 -2.45 13.49 5.49
CA GLY A 219 -1.66 12.81 6.52
C GLY A 219 -2.48 12.16 7.63
N ILE A 220 -3.79 12.32 7.64
CA ILE A 220 -4.70 11.50 8.46
C ILE A 220 -4.85 10.14 7.76
N HIS A 221 -4.77 9.05 8.52
CA HIS A 221 -4.95 7.71 7.95
C HIS A 221 -6.31 7.58 7.25
N SER A 222 -6.34 7.01 6.05
CA SER A 222 -7.56 6.93 5.23
C SER A 222 -8.73 6.23 5.94
N GLY A 223 -8.44 5.23 6.79
CA GLY A 223 -9.45 4.56 7.60
C GLY A 223 -10.10 5.44 8.69
N ASP A 224 -9.48 6.56 9.03
CA ASP A 224 -9.95 7.54 10.01
C ASP A 224 -10.46 8.84 9.36
N SER A 225 -10.47 8.88 8.03
CA SER A 225 -10.86 10.04 7.23
C SER A 225 -12.22 9.81 6.57
N ASN A 226 -13.07 10.85 6.57
CA ASN A 226 -14.26 10.85 5.73
C ASN A 226 -13.86 11.19 4.29
N ALA A 227 -14.58 10.62 3.34
CA ALA A 227 -14.32 10.88 1.93
C ALA A 227 -15.61 11.20 1.16
N THR A 228 -15.47 11.97 0.09
CA THR A 228 -16.56 12.22 -0.85
C THR A 228 -16.29 11.53 -2.18
N LEU A 229 -17.31 10.87 -2.71
CA LEU A 229 -17.31 10.25 -4.02
C LEU A 229 -18.60 10.65 -4.77
N PRO A 230 -18.52 11.42 -5.87
CA PRO A 230 -17.30 11.97 -6.48
C PRO A 230 -16.64 13.08 -5.65
N PRO A 231 -15.38 13.48 -5.97
CA PRO A 231 -14.71 14.63 -5.37
C PRO A 231 -15.54 15.90 -5.47
N PHE A 232 -15.46 16.74 -4.45
CA PHE A 232 -16.25 17.97 -4.36
C PHE A 232 -15.43 19.24 -4.68
N ASN A 233 -14.19 19.33 -4.19
CA ASN A 233 -13.36 20.52 -4.34
C ASN A 233 -12.31 20.39 -5.46
N LEU A 234 -12.12 19.19 -6.05
CA LEU A 234 -11.12 18.98 -7.08
C LEU A 234 -11.62 19.43 -8.45
N GLY A 235 -10.97 20.43 -9.03
CA GLY A 235 -11.28 20.93 -10.38
C GLY A 235 -10.86 19.94 -11.47
N ASP A 236 -11.41 20.12 -12.68
CA ASP A 236 -11.20 19.23 -13.84
C ASP A 236 -9.72 19.04 -14.18
N PHE A 237 -8.89 20.07 -14.02
CA PHE A 237 -7.45 20.01 -14.28
C PHE A 237 -6.75 19.04 -13.33
N VAL A 238 -7.04 19.10 -12.03
CA VAL A 238 -6.51 18.20 -11.01
C VAL A 238 -7.03 16.79 -11.26
N MET A 239 -8.33 16.64 -11.51
CA MET A 239 -8.93 15.35 -11.82
C MET A 239 -8.29 14.68 -13.03
N GLN A 240 -7.91 15.44 -14.06
CA GLN A 240 -7.22 14.89 -15.22
C GLN A 240 -5.81 14.43 -14.88
N GLN A 241 -5.06 15.18 -14.04
CA GLN A 241 -3.75 14.77 -13.57
C GLN A 241 -3.83 13.45 -12.76
N ILE A 242 -4.80 13.32 -11.84
CA ILE A 242 -4.99 12.08 -11.06
C ILE A 242 -5.23 10.90 -12.01
N LYS A 243 -6.11 11.06 -13.00
CA LYS A 243 -6.38 10.00 -13.99
C LYS A 243 -5.13 9.62 -14.80
N ASP A 244 -4.36 10.61 -15.25
CA ASP A 244 -3.15 10.38 -16.04
C ASP A 244 -2.05 9.71 -15.19
N HIS A 245 -1.87 10.15 -13.94
CA HIS A 245 -0.91 9.54 -13.01
C HIS A 245 -1.32 8.11 -12.66
N THR A 246 -2.59 7.86 -12.35
CA THR A 246 -3.12 6.51 -12.08
C THR A 246 -2.84 5.55 -13.24
N ASN A 247 -3.14 5.97 -14.47
CA ASN A 247 -2.87 5.18 -15.66
C ASN A 247 -1.37 4.86 -15.82
N LYS A 248 -0.51 5.87 -15.70
CA LYS A 248 0.94 5.72 -15.84
C LYS A 248 1.52 4.79 -14.77
N ILE A 249 1.13 4.98 -13.50
CA ILE A 249 1.62 4.18 -12.37
C ILE A 249 1.19 2.73 -12.54
N ALA A 250 -0.10 2.46 -12.78
CA ALA A 250 -0.61 1.11 -12.92
C ALA A 250 0.06 0.33 -14.06
N LEU A 251 0.29 0.97 -15.21
CA LEU A 251 0.99 0.36 -16.34
C LEU A 251 2.48 0.18 -16.07
N ALA A 252 3.15 1.17 -15.46
CA ALA A 252 4.57 1.08 -15.14
C ALA A 252 4.88 0.01 -14.10
N LEU A 253 3.97 -0.25 -13.17
CA LEU A 253 4.03 -1.35 -12.20
C LEU A 253 3.64 -2.71 -12.80
N ASN A 254 3.19 -2.76 -14.06
CA ASN A 254 2.59 -3.97 -14.65
C ASN A 254 1.50 -4.57 -13.75
N THR A 255 0.65 -3.73 -13.23
CA THR A 255 -0.43 -4.15 -12.32
C THR A 255 -1.39 -5.08 -13.04
N VAL A 256 -1.76 -6.17 -12.38
CA VAL A 256 -2.83 -7.07 -12.80
C VAL A 256 -3.77 -7.27 -11.60
N GLY A 257 -4.96 -6.72 -11.70
CA GLY A 257 -5.94 -6.70 -10.61
C GLY A 257 -6.19 -5.29 -10.10
N LEU A 258 -6.41 -5.16 -8.79
CA LEU A 258 -6.75 -3.91 -8.12
C LEU A 258 -5.49 -3.08 -7.82
N ILE A 259 -5.64 -1.76 -7.89
CA ILE A 259 -4.65 -0.80 -7.41
C ILE A 259 -5.37 0.39 -6.77
N ASN A 260 -4.93 0.76 -5.59
CA ASN A 260 -5.28 2.02 -4.92
C ASN A 260 -4.05 2.92 -4.91
N ILE A 261 -4.23 4.19 -5.24
CA ILE A 261 -3.16 5.19 -5.25
C ILE A 261 -3.64 6.41 -4.46
N GLN A 262 -2.85 6.79 -3.47
CA GLN A 262 -3.07 8.00 -2.68
C GLN A 262 -2.27 9.16 -3.26
N PHE A 263 -2.92 10.30 -3.38
CA PHE A 263 -2.36 11.54 -3.91
C PHE A 263 -2.47 12.68 -2.90
N ALA A 264 -1.45 13.50 -2.85
CA ALA A 264 -1.51 14.80 -2.20
C ALA A 264 -1.59 15.90 -3.25
N ILE A 265 -2.55 16.80 -3.11
CA ILE A 265 -2.78 17.91 -4.05
C ILE A 265 -2.45 19.21 -3.38
N LYS A 266 -1.51 19.97 -3.95
CA LYS A 266 -1.15 21.31 -3.48
C LYS A 266 -0.90 22.24 -4.64
N ASN A 267 -1.52 23.42 -4.62
CA ASN A 267 -1.40 24.44 -5.68
C ASN A 267 -1.66 23.85 -7.09
N ASP A 268 -2.72 23.06 -7.22
CA ASP A 268 -3.12 22.36 -8.45
C ASP A 268 -2.08 21.35 -9.00
N ILE A 269 -1.07 21.01 -8.23
CA ILE A 269 -0.11 19.93 -8.55
C ILE A 269 -0.49 18.69 -7.79
N VAL A 270 -0.52 17.56 -8.49
CA VAL A 270 -0.82 16.23 -7.94
C VAL A 270 0.49 15.47 -7.71
N TYR A 271 0.74 15.13 -6.43
CA TYR A 271 1.93 14.38 -5.98
C TYR A 271 1.60 12.96 -5.63
#